data_f85828e101ad20482627931c204e999b
#
_entry.id   f85828e101ad20482627931c204e999b
#
_cell.length_a   1.000
_cell.length_b   1.000
_cell.length_c   1.000
_cell.angle_alpha   90.00
_cell.angle_beta   90.00
_cell.angle_gamma   90.00
#
_symmetry.space_group_name_H-M   'P 1'
#
loop_
_entity.id
_entity.type
_entity.pdbx_description
1 polymer ?
#
loop_
_entity_poly.entity_id
_entity_poly.type
_entity_poly.pdbx_seq_one_letter_code
_entity_poly.pdbx_strand_id
1 'polypeptide(L)'
;HALMPQKPAIFLDRDNTLIRDDGYIFKIEKFAWITGAVAALKRFHQAGLPVFIVTNQGGIGRGIFTESDMHNFNHYLIDAAEKTGGAITDIAFCPHHPLSPDPAMAAACSCRKPEPGLLFDLAQKWQIDLGASVMIGDRDSDVEAGKRAGMAAYLFDRGDLDQLAKQVMDRHFMAKTDGRK
;
A
#
# COMPACT_ATOMS: atom_id res chain seq x y z
N HIS A 1 -0.69 29.72 -12.61
CA HIS A 1 -0.27 28.83 -11.53
C HIS A 1 0.60 27.70 -12.08
N ALA A 2 1.87 27.68 -11.69
CA ALA A 2 2.69 26.51 -11.97
C ALA A 2 2.14 25.31 -11.22
N LEU A 3 1.75 24.25 -11.95
CA LEU A 3 1.38 22.99 -11.35
C LEU A 3 2.63 22.43 -10.66
N MET A 4 2.49 21.99 -9.40
CA MET A 4 3.55 21.26 -8.72
C MET A 4 3.89 20.01 -9.54
N PRO A 5 5.19 19.72 -9.78
CA PRO A 5 5.57 18.50 -10.50
C PRO A 5 5.08 17.29 -9.73
N GLN A 6 4.38 16.40 -10.43
CA GLN A 6 3.95 15.13 -9.88
C GLN A 6 5.12 14.14 -9.93
N LYS A 7 5.24 13.33 -8.90
CA LYS A 7 6.31 12.34 -8.77
C LYS A 7 5.76 10.92 -8.70
N PRO A 8 6.56 9.91 -9.08
CA PRO A 8 6.17 8.52 -8.93
C PRO A 8 6.26 8.06 -7.48
N ALA A 9 5.50 7.02 -7.17
CA ALA A 9 5.50 6.38 -5.87
C ALA A 9 5.21 4.88 -5.98
N ILE A 10 5.44 4.18 -4.87
CA ILE A 10 5.03 2.79 -4.69
C ILE A 10 3.81 2.76 -3.77
N PHE A 11 2.77 2.04 -4.18
CA PHE A 11 1.58 1.79 -3.38
C PHE A 11 1.53 0.31 -3.03
N LEU A 12 1.36 0.00 -1.76
CA LEU A 12 1.34 -1.36 -1.25
C LEU A 12 0.05 -1.62 -0.49
N ASP A 13 -0.50 -2.83 -0.61
CA ASP A 13 -1.43 -3.36 0.39
C ASP A 13 -0.66 -3.62 1.70
N ARG A 14 -1.38 -3.67 2.82
CA ARG A 14 -0.77 -3.90 4.13
C ARG A 14 -0.69 -5.37 4.48
N ASP A 15 -1.87 -5.98 4.66
CA ASP A 15 -2.00 -7.32 5.22
C ASP A 15 -1.62 -8.39 4.18
N ASN A 16 -0.72 -9.28 4.55
CA ASN A 16 -0.15 -10.33 3.70
C ASN A 16 0.64 -9.83 2.47
N THR A 17 0.96 -8.54 2.46
CA THR A 17 1.93 -7.95 1.53
C THR A 17 3.15 -7.42 2.28
N LEU A 18 2.96 -6.59 3.30
CA LEU A 18 4.02 -6.09 4.18
C LEU A 18 4.11 -6.85 5.50
N ILE A 19 2.98 -7.18 6.08
CA ILE A 19 2.88 -7.82 7.39
C ILE A 19 2.02 -9.07 7.31
N ARG A 20 2.30 -10.03 8.19
CA ARG A 20 1.52 -11.26 8.30
C ARG A 20 0.17 -10.97 8.94
N ASP A 21 -0.88 -11.53 8.37
CA ASP A 21 -2.24 -11.44 8.87
C ASP A 21 -2.91 -12.81 8.83
N ASP A 22 -3.27 -13.33 9.99
CA ASP A 22 -4.03 -14.58 10.14
C ASP A 22 -5.54 -14.32 10.23
N GLY A 23 -5.96 -13.06 10.13
CA GLY A 23 -7.35 -12.59 10.21
C GLY A 23 -7.46 -11.37 11.12
N TYR A 24 -7.76 -10.21 10.52
CA TYR A 24 -8.02 -8.96 11.23
C TYR A 24 -6.93 -8.57 12.25
N ILE A 25 -5.67 -8.52 11.81
CA ILE A 25 -4.57 -8.13 12.68
C ILE A 25 -4.69 -6.66 13.11
N PHE A 26 -4.67 -6.43 14.43
CA PHE A 26 -4.68 -5.09 15.01
C PHE A 26 -3.87 -4.97 16.30
N LYS A 27 -3.32 -6.08 16.81
CA LYS A 27 -2.52 -6.10 18.05
C LYS A 27 -1.03 -6.04 17.73
N ILE A 28 -0.33 -5.08 18.32
CA ILE A 28 1.10 -4.86 18.11
C ILE A 28 1.92 -6.10 18.47
N GLU A 29 1.51 -6.85 19.50
CA GLU A 29 2.19 -8.08 19.95
C GLU A 29 2.25 -9.17 18.89
N LYS A 30 1.35 -9.10 17.90
CA LYS A 30 1.28 -10.06 16.78
C LYS A 30 1.96 -9.56 15.51
N PHE A 31 2.57 -8.38 15.56
CA PHE A 31 3.24 -7.80 14.40
C PHE A 31 4.37 -8.71 13.92
N ALA A 32 4.39 -9.02 12.63
CA ALA A 32 5.48 -9.73 11.98
C ALA A 32 5.58 -9.29 10.51
N TRP A 33 6.79 -9.01 10.07
CA TRP A 33 7.04 -8.68 8.68
C TRP A 33 6.84 -9.89 7.77
N ILE A 34 6.32 -9.64 6.56
CA ILE A 34 6.44 -10.58 5.45
C ILE A 34 7.91 -10.69 5.05
N THR A 35 8.33 -11.87 4.63
CA THR A 35 9.68 -12.10 4.13
C THR A 35 10.04 -11.09 3.02
N GLY A 36 11.15 -10.40 3.18
CA GLY A 36 11.62 -9.41 2.22
C GLY A 36 10.98 -8.03 2.33
N ALA A 37 9.99 -7.82 3.23
CA ALA A 37 9.31 -6.53 3.37
C ALA A 37 10.27 -5.41 3.79
N VAL A 38 11.12 -5.67 4.79
CA VAL A 38 12.12 -4.70 5.25
C VAL A 38 13.09 -4.33 4.13
N ALA A 39 13.61 -5.30 3.42
CA ALA A 39 14.53 -5.07 2.30
C ALA A 39 13.85 -4.30 1.16
N ALA A 40 12.59 -4.62 0.84
CA ALA A 40 11.82 -3.91 -0.18
C ALA A 40 11.60 -2.44 0.18
N LEU A 41 11.16 -2.15 1.41
CA LEU A 41 10.95 -0.78 1.89
C LEU A 41 12.24 0.03 1.85
N LYS A 42 13.35 -0.57 2.26
CA LYS A 42 14.66 0.06 2.22
C LYS A 42 15.07 0.37 0.78
N ARG A 43 14.83 -0.56 -0.15
CA ARG A 43 15.12 -0.38 -1.58
C ARG A 43 14.36 0.80 -2.17
N PHE A 44 13.08 0.91 -1.91
CA PHE A 44 12.25 2.02 -2.38
C PHE A 44 12.72 3.35 -1.79
N HIS A 45 13.03 3.36 -0.50
CA HIS A 45 13.52 4.56 0.18
C HIS A 45 14.86 5.03 -0.41
N GLN A 46 15.80 4.12 -0.63
CA GLN A 46 17.10 4.44 -1.25
C GLN A 46 16.97 4.96 -2.69
N ALA A 47 15.91 4.56 -3.39
CA ALA A 47 15.60 5.06 -4.74
C ALA A 47 14.86 6.41 -4.73
N GLY A 48 14.57 6.97 -3.56
CA GLY A 48 13.82 8.22 -3.44
C GLY A 48 12.34 8.12 -3.75
N LEU A 49 11.77 6.89 -3.71
CA LEU A 49 10.37 6.66 -3.98
C LEU A 49 9.57 6.67 -2.66
N PRO A 50 8.58 7.56 -2.52
CA PRO A 50 7.67 7.48 -1.40
C PRO A 50 6.85 6.20 -1.47
N VAL A 51 6.53 5.63 -0.31
CA VAL A 51 5.70 4.44 -0.17
C VAL A 51 4.41 4.79 0.53
N PHE A 52 3.30 4.42 -0.08
CA PHE A 52 1.96 4.56 0.47
C PHE A 52 1.33 3.19 0.68
N ILE A 53 0.58 3.06 1.76
CA ILE A 53 -0.22 1.86 2.01
C ILE A 53 -1.69 2.18 1.73
N VAL A 54 -2.36 1.29 1.00
CA VAL A 54 -3.80 1.35 0.73
C VAL A 54 -4.42 0.03 1.17
N THR A 55 -5.27 0.08 2.20
CA THR A 55 -5.70 -1.13 2.90
C THR A 55 -7.20 -1.15 3.18
N ASN A 56 -7.83 -2.28 2.88
CA ASN A 56 -9.19 -2.55 3.34
C ASN A 56 -9.13 -2.98 4.81
N GLN A 57 -9.83 -2.25 5.68
CA GLN A 57 -9.91 -2.52 7.12
C GLN A 57 -11.35 -2.75 7.54
N GLY A 58 -12.01 -3.68 6.87
CA GLY A 58 -13.42 -4.00 7.08
C GLY A 58 -13.76 -4.52 8.47
N GLY A 59 -12.78 -4.95 9.25
CA GLY A 59 -12.97 -5.31 10.66
C GLY A 59 -13.50 -4.15 11.50
N ILE A 60 -13.21 -2.91 11.12
CA ILE A 60 -13.78 -1.72 11.77
C ILE A 60 -15.30 -1.69 11.56
N GLY A 61 -15.75 -1.80 10.31
CA GLY A 61 -17.17 -1.82 9.99
C GLY A 61 -17.91 -3.00 10.62
N ARG A 62 -17.24 -4.13 10.81
CA ARG A 62 -17.80 -5.32 11.45
C ARG A 62 -17.74 -5.27 12.99
N GLY A 63 -17.11 -4.25 13.59
CA GLY A 63 -17.00 -4.12 15.02
C GLY A 63 -15.96 -5.05 15.68
N ILE A 64 -15.03 -5.60 14.91
CA ILE A 64 -14.01 -6.53 15.41
C ILE A 64 -12.88 -5.76 16.13
N PHE A 65 -12.53 -4.59 15.60
CA PHE A 65 -11.59 -3.66 16.24
C PHE A 65 -12.00 -2.23 15.89
N THR A 66 -11.45 -1.26 16.59
CA THR A 66 -11.78 0.16 16.39
C THR A 66 -10.83 0.83 15.40
N GLU A 67 -11.25 1.99 14.87
CA GLU A 67 -10.36 2.84 14.09
C GLU A 67 -9.12 3.26 14.89
N SER A 68 -9.29 3.55 16.18
CA SER A 68 -8.18 3.87 17.08
C SER A 68 -7.18 2.70 17.20
N ASP A 69 -7.67 1.47 17.32
CA ASP A 69 -6.82 0.27 17.31
C ASP A 69 -5.99 0.19 16.03
N MET A 70 -6.62 0.45 14.89
CA MET A 70 -5.94 0.45 13.59
C MET A 70 -4.88 1.55 13.51
N HIS A 71 -5.20 2.77 13.93
CA HIS A 71 -4.22 3.86 13.91
C HIS A 71 -3.02 3.56 14.80
N ASN A 72 -3.21 3.00 15.98
CA ASN A 72 -2.11 2.60 16.85
C ASN A 72 -1.22 1.55 16.20
N PHE A 73 -1.82 0.57 15.56
CA PHE A 73 -1.09 -0.46 14.82
C PHE A 73 -0.31 0.14 13.65
N ASN A 74 -0.94 1.03 12.88
CA ASN A 74 -0.29 1.69 11.74
C ASN A 74 0.87 2.60 12.17
N HIS A 75 0.75 3.31 13.30
CA HIS A 75 1.86 4.09 13.85
C HIS A 75 3.06 3.20 14.19
N TYR A 76 2.79 2.05 14.80
CA TYR A 76 3.84 1.07 15.09
C TYR A 76 4.52 0.58 13.80
N LEU A 77 3.74 0.30 12.76
CA LEU A 77 4.25 -0.13 11.46
C LEU A 77 5.17 0.93 10.82
N ILE A 78 4.74 2.20 10.84
CA ILE A 78 5.53 3.32 10.31
C ILE A 78 6.86 3.43 11.06
N ASP A 79 6.83 3.39 12.38
CA ASP A 79 8.03 3.48 13.22
C ASP A 79 8.96 2.28 12.99
N ALA A 80 8.40 1.07 12.86
CA ALA A 80 9.17 -0.13 12.57
C ALA A 80 9.88 -0.04 11.21
N ALA A 81 9.21 0.52 10.19
CA ALA A 81 9.81 0.73 8.88
C ALA A 81 10.99 1.70 8.96
N GLU A 82 10.84 2.82 9.67
CA GLU A 82 11.91 3.81 9.83
C GLU A 82 13.13 3.23 10.55
N LYS A 83 12.91 2.46 11.60
CA LYS A 83 14.00 1.82 12.38
C LYS A 83 14.81 0.85 11.55
N THR A 84 14.26 0.32 10.47
CA THR A 84 14.95 -0.63 9.60
C THR A 84 15.54 0.00 8.33
N GLY A 85 15.48 1.33 8.21
CA GLY A 85 16.06 2.06 7.08
C GLY A 85 15.13 2.29 5.90
N GLY A 86 13.86 1.91 6.02
CA GLY A 86 12.81 2.23 5.05
C GLY A 86 12.00 3.43 5.48
N ALA A 87 10.90 3.69 4.79
CA ALA A 87 9.93 4.72 5.14
C ALA A 87 8.55 4.36 4.58
N ILE A 88 7.52 4.74 5.31
CA ILE A 88 6.13 4.73 4.86
C ILE A 88 5.63 6.16 5.00
N THR A 89 5.24 6.77 3.88
CA THR A 89 4.88 8.18 3.84
C THR A 89 3.48 8.44 4.38
N ASP A 90 2.52 7.60 3.99
CA ASP A 90 1.13 7.73 4.44
C ASP A 90 0.39 6.40 4.26
N ILE A 91 -0.72 6.25 4.99
CA ILE A 91 -1.59 5.08 4.94
C ILE A 91 -3.02 5.56 4.76
N ALA A 92 -3.71 5.05 3.74
CA ALA A 92 -5.14 5.25 3.54
C ALA A 92 -5.88 3.92 3.72
N PHE A 93 -7.05 3.98 4.33
CA PHE A 93 -7.83 2.80 4.67
C PHE A 93 -9.30 2.95 4.33
N CYS A 94 -9.98 1.82 4.12
CA CYS A 94 -11.43 1.76 4.00
C CYS A 94 -12.00 0.93 5.15
N PRO A 95 -12.87 1.50 5.99
CA PRO A 95 -13.45 0.79 7.13
C PRO A 95 -14.70 -0.01 6.77
N HIS A 96 -15.24 0.14 5.57
CA HIS A 96 -16.52 -0.43 5.16
C HIS A 96 -16.42 -1.95 4.94
N HIS A 97 -17.52 -2.65 5.21
CA HIS A 97 -17.65 -4.07 4.93
C HIS A 97 -19.09 -4.42 4.65
N PRO A 98 -19.39 -5.23 3.61
CA PRO A 98 -20.76 -5.61 3.26
C PRO A 98 -21.53 -6.30 4.37
N LEU A 99 -20.83 -6.99 5.28
CA LEU A 99 -21.42 -7.70 6.42
C LEU A 99 -21.50 -6.85 7.69
N SER A 100 -21.26 -5.54 7.62
CA SER A 100 -21.40 -4.68 8.79
C SER A 100 -22.84 -4.63 9.26
N PRO A 101 -23.09 -4.66 10.59
CA PRO A 101 -24.43 -4.43 11.13
C PRO A 101 -24.88 -2.97 11.02
N ASP A 102 -23.96 -2.05 10.79
CA ASP A 102 -24.25 -0.63 10.53
C ASP A 102 -24.52 -0.42 9.03
N PRO A 103 -25.74 0.01 8.63
CA PRO A 103 -26.04 0.23 7.21
C PRO A 103 -25.10 1.22 6.52
N ALA A 104 -24.60 2.24 7.21
CA ALA A 104 -23.65 3.20 6.66
C ALA A 104 -22.30 2.54 6.33
N MET A 105 -21.86 1.60 7.16
CA MET A 105 -20.61 0.87 6.95
C MET A 105 -20.76 -0.29 5.95
N ALA A 106 -21.97 -0.79 5.74
CA ALA A 106 -22.27 -1.86 4.79
C ALA A 106 -22.54 -1.35 3.37
N ALA A 107 -22.82 -0.05 3.23
CA ALA A 107 -23.15 0.55 1.93
C ALA A 107 -21.96 0.53 0.98
N ALA A 108 -22.25 0.52 -0.32
CA ALA A 108 -21.23 0.66 -1.35
C ALA A 108 -20.46 1.97 -1.17
N CYS A 109 -19.14 1.90 -1.36
CA CYS A 109 -18.24 3.04 -1.21
C CYS A 109 -17.23 3.07 -2.37
N SER A 110 -16.54 4.20 -2.53
CA SER A 110 -15.48 4.35 -3.53
C SER A 110 -14.11 3.93 -3.02
N CYS A 111 -13.98 3.60 -1.72
CA CYS A 111 -12.69 3.35 -1.09
C CYS A 111 -12.32 1.87 -0.94
N ARG A 112 -13.29 0.96 -0.90
CA ARG A 112 -12.98 -0.47 -0.74
C ARG A 112 -12.43 -1.05 -2.04
N LYS A 113 -11.16 -1.50 -2.02
CA LYS A 113 -10.58 -2.20 -3.17
C LYS A 113 -11.46 -3.39 -3.59
N PRO A 114 -11.77 -3.57 -4.86
CA PRO A 114 -11.12 -3.05 -6.05
C PRO A 114 -11.46 -1.62 -6.46
N GLU A 115 -12.28 -0.89 -5.70
CA GLU A 115 -12.51 0.53 -5.97
C GLU A 115 -11.20 1.32 -5.76
N PRO A 116 -10.89 2.28 -6.64
CA PRO A 116 -9.60 2.98 -6.62
C PRO A 116 -9.57 4.25 -5.77
N GLY A 117 -10.62 4.54 -5.00
CA GLY A 117 -10.76 5.81 -4.29
C GLY A 117 -9.58 6.16 -3.38
N LEU A 118 -9.04 5.18 -2.64
CA LEU A 118 -7.88 5.43 -1.77
C LEU A 118 -6.63 5.86 -2.55
N LEU A 119 -6.44 5.28 -3.75
CA LEU A 119 -5.32 5.64 -4.62
C LEU A 119 -5.44 7.07 -5.13
N PHE A 120 -6.63 7.49 -5.54
CA PHE A 120 -6.88 8.86 -5.99
C PHE A 120 -6.70 9.86 -4.84
N ASP A 121 -7.17 9.54 -3.64
CA ASP A 121 -7.05 10.41 -2.47
C ASP A 121 -5.58 10.67 -2.12
N LEU A 122 -4.77 9.63 -2.06
CA LEU A 122 -3.33 9.77 -1.78
C LEU A 122 -2.59 10.50 -2.89
N ALA A 123 -2.92 10.21 -4.15
CA ALA A 123 -2.31 10.88 -5.30
C ALA A 123 -2.60 12.39 -5.28
N GLN A 124 -3.81 12.79 -4.94
CA GLN A 124 -4.18 14.20 -4.81
C GLN A 124 -3.46 14.86 -3.63
N LYS A 125 -3.47 14.21 -2.47
CA LYS A 125 -2.85 14.75 -1.25
C LYS A 125 -1.35 14.97 -1.39
N TRP A 126 -0.66 14.05 -2.06
CA TRP A 126 0.80 14.01 -2.11
C TRP A 126 1.38 14.38 -3.48
N GLN A 127 0.55 14.79 -4.43
CA GLN A 127 0.97 15.15 -5.78
C GLN A 127 1.73 14.02 -6.46
N ILE A 128 1.08 12.86 -6.56
CA ILE A 128 1.66 11.65 -7.15
C ILE A 128 1.12 11.44 -8.57
N ASP A 129 2.02 11.10 -9.48
CA ASP A 129 1.68 10.64 -10.83
C ASP A 129 1.39 9.14 -10.78
N LEU A 130 0.11 8.78 -10.78
CA LEU A 130 -0.32 7.37 -10.73
C LEU A 130 0.16 6.60 -11.97
N GLY A 131 0.18 7.22 -13.15
CA GLY A 131 0.66 6.58 -14.37
C GLY A 131 2.14 6.22 -14.35
N ALA A 132 2.93 6.87 -13.51
CA ALA A 132 4.34 6.57 -13.29
C ALA A 132 4.59 5.76 -12.02
N SER A 133 3.54 5.36 -11.33
CA SER A 133 3.59 4.65 -10.04
C SER A 133 3.18 3.19 -10.20
N VAL A 134 3.44 2.40 -9.16
CA VAL A 134 3.17 0.96 -9.17
C VAL A 134 2.36 0.57 -7.93
N MET A 135 1.36 -0.30 -8.11
CA MET A 135 0.59 -0.94 -7.05
C MET A 135 1.03 -2.39 -6.88
N ILE A 136 1.27 -2.81 -5.66
CA ILE A 136 1.60 -4.19 -5.30
C ILE A 136 0.67 -4.66 -4.18
N GLY A 137 0.05 -5.81 -4.36
CA GLY A 137 -0.78 -6.42 -3.32
C GLY A 137 -0.94 -7.92 -3.52
N ASP A 138 -1.46 -8.60 -2.51
CA ASP A 138 -1.57 -10.07 -2.49
C ASP A 138 -2.91 -10.59 -3.03
N ARG A 139 -3.83 -9.70 -3.39
CA ARG A 139 -5.17 -10.05 -3.87
C ARG A 139 -5.46 -9.47 -5.24
N ASP A 140 -6.33 -10.15 -5.98
CA ASP A 140 -6.83 -9.65 -7.27
C ASP A 140 -7.46 -8.26 -7.14
N SER A 141 -8.13 -7.98 -6.02
CA SER A 141 -8.72 -6.67 -5.74
C SER A 141 -7.68 -5.55 -5.65
N ASP A 142 -6.47 -5.84 -5.18
CA ASP A 142 -5.35 -4.87 -5.17
C ASP A 142 -4.91 -4.54 -6.59
N VAL A 143 -4.70 -5.57 -7.39
CA VAL A 143 -4.27 -5.42 -8.79
C VAL A 143 -5.34 -4.66 -9.59
N GLU A 144 -6.60 -5.02 -9.42
CA GLU A 144 -7.73 -4.39 -10.11
C GLU A 144 -7.85 -2.91 -9.72
N ALA A 145 -7.71 -2.57 -8.43
CA ALA A 145 -7.72 -1.19 -7.99
C ALA A 145 -6.61 -0.38 -8.67
N GLY A 146 -5.40 -0.92 -8.72
CA GLY A 146 -4.28 -0.27 -9.42
C GLY A 146 -4.57 -0.05 -10.89
N LYS A 147 -5.09 -1.05 -11.58
CA LYS A 147 -5.45 -0.94 -13.01
C LYS A 147 -6.53 0.10 -13.25
N ARG A 148 -7.58 0.14 -12.42
CA ARG A 148 -8.65 1.15 -12.52
C ARG A 148 -8.12 2.56 -12.30
N ALA A 149 -7.06 2.71 -11.52
CA ALA A 149 -6.39 3.99 -11.29
C ALA A 149 -5.36 4.36 -12.37
N GLY A 150 -5.20 3.52 -13.40
CA GLY A 150 -4.25 3.77 -14.49
C GLY A 150 -2.80 3.42 -14.14
N MET A 151 -2.59 2.56 -13.16
CA MET A 151 -1.27 2.17 -12.66
C MET A 151 -0.82 0.83 -13.23
N ALA A 152 0.50 0.63 -13.32
CA ALA A 152 1.06 -0.70 -13.34
C ALA A 152 0.76 -1.39 -12.00
N ALA A 153 0.33 -2.65 -12.04
CA ALA A 153 -0.07 -3.37 -10.84
C ALA A 153 0.45 -4.81 -10.87
N TYR A 154 0.92 -5.28 -9.72
CA TYR A 154 1.55 -6.60 -9.56
C TYR A 154 0.92 -7.37 -8.43
N LEU A 155 0.63 -8.65 -8.67
CA LEU A 155 0.22 -9.57 -7.64
C LEU A 155 1.45 -10.10 -6.90
N PHE A 156 1.45 -9.96 -5.58
CA PHE A 156 2.42 -10.60 -4.70
C PHE A 156 1.85 -11.94 -4.25
N ASP A 157 2.29 -13.02 -4.88
CA ASP A 157 1.80 -14.37 -4.60
C ASP A 157 2.83 -15.11 -3.73
N ARG A 158 2.91 -14.73 -2.46
CA ARG A 158 3.82 -15.33 -1.47
C ARG A 158 5.31 -15.20 -1.82
N GLY A 159 6.15 -15.62 -0.91
CA GLY A 159 7.60 -15.61 -1.09
C GLY A 159 8.25 -14.35 -0.55
N ASP A 160 9.25 -13.86 -1.26
CA ASP A 160 10.08 -12.74 -0.85
C ASP A 160 9.64 -11.46 -1.56
N LEU A 161 9.11 -10.49 -0.81
CA LEU A 161 8.66 -9.23 -1.38
C LEU A 161 9.80 -8.45 -2.05
N ASP A 162 11.02 -8.54 -1.55
CA ASP A 162 12.15 -7.83 -2.15
C ASP A 162 12.51 -8.36 -3.54
N GLN A 163 12.28 -9.64 -3.82
CA GLN A 163 12.47 -10.16 -5.17
C GLN A 163 11.51 -9.49 -6.16
N LEU A 164 10.24 -9.32 -5.79
CA LEU A 164 9.28 -8.59 -6.60
C LEU A 164 9.65 -7.11 -6.68
N ALA A 165 10.09 -6.51 -5.57
CA ALA A 165 10.55 -5.11 -5.56
C ALA A 165 11.69 -4.88 -6.56
N LYS A 166 12.66 -5.77 -6.64
CA LYS A 166 13.76 -5.70 -7.63
C LYS A 166 13.23 -5.70 -9.07
N GLN A 167 12.29 -6.60 -9.37
CA GLN A 167 11.67 -6.68 -10.70
C GLN A 167 10.92 -5.39 -11.05
N VAL A 168 10.17 -4.85 -10.10
CA VAL A 168 9.44 -3.59 -10.26
C VAL A 168 10.40 -2.43 -10.52
N MET A 169 11.48 -2.35 -9.74
CA MET A 169 12.51 -1.32 -9.91
C MET A 169 13.15 -1.41 -11.29
N ASP A 170 13.55 -2.59 -11.72
CA ASP A 170 14.20 -2.79 -13.01
C ASP A 170 13.28 -2.40 -14.17
N ARG A 171 11.99 -2.73 -14.07
CA ARG A 171 11.04 -2.48 -15.15
C ARG A 171 10.59 -1.03 -15.26
N HIS A 172 10.43 -0.33 -14.12
CA HIS A 172 9.74 0.97 -14.08
C HIS A 172 10.61 2.13 -13.66
N PHE A 173 11.70 1.91 -12.93
CA PHE A 173 12.44 2.98 -12.26
C PHE A 173 13.95 2.97 -12.52
N MET A 174 14.50 1.91 -13.04
CA MET A 174 15.90 1.90 -13.45
C MET A 174 16.06 2.73 -14.72
N ALA A 175 16.99 3.70 -14.68
CA ALA A 175 17.41 4.37 -15.88
C ALA A 175 17.85 3.30 -16.88
N LYS A 176 17.20 3.24 -18.04
CA LYS A 176 17.73 2.46 -19.17
C LYS A 176 19.14 2.98 -19.40
N THR A 177 20.15 2.13 -19.18
CA THR A 177 21.50 2.44 -19.63
C THR A 177 21.37 2.76 -21.09
N ASP A 178 21.47 4.04 -21.40
CA ASP A 178 21.53 4.50 -22.77
C ASP A 178 22.79 3.86 -23.37
N GLY A 179 22.64 3.02 -24.42
CA GLY A 179 23.76 2.37 -25.10
C GLY A 179 24.67 3.35 -25.87
N ARG A 180 24.75 4.57 -25.41
CA ARG A 180 25.72 5.52 -25.93
C ARG A 180 27.07 5.30 -25.25
N LYS A 181 27.94 4.64 -25.99
CA LYS A 181 29.35 4.73 -25.71
C LYS A 181 29.84 6.14 -26.08
#